data_aa854f64d4046e48dd3e6d62c464d9a9
#
_entry.id   aa854f64d4046e48dd3e6d62c464d9a9
#
_cell.length_a   1.000
_cell.length_b   1.000
_cell.length_c   1.000
_cell.angle_alpha   90.00
_cell.angle_beta   90.00
_cell.angle_gamma   90.00
#
_symmetry.space_group_name_H-M   'P 1'
#
loop_
_entity.id
_entity.type
_entity.pdbx_description
1 polymer ?
#
loop_
_entity_poly.entity_id
_entity_poly.type
_entity_poly.pdbx_seq_one_letter_code
_entity_poly.pdbx_strand_id
1 'polypeptide(L)' 'MIKNMTMPYSFNQEQMNGIVEETYTNIIKKCEKLKDETNCPNEQVVALLSVIASNFAPIVENN' A
#
# COMPACT_ATOMS: atom_id res chain seq x y z
N MET A 1 -10.88 -23.16 -6.01
CA MET A 1 -10.75 -22.51 -5.97
C MET A 1 -10.46 -21.87 -6.01
N ILE A 2 -10.10 -21.71 -6.16
CA ILE A 2 -9.80 -20.81 -6.09
C ILE A 2 -10.13 -20.13 -6.60
N LYS A 3 -10.46 -19.98 -6.71
CA LYS A 3 -10.73 -19.17 -7.02
C LYS A 3 -10.59 -18.17 -6.91
N ASN A 4 -10.62 -17.92 -6.99
CA ASN A 4 -10.46 -16.93 -6.88
C ASN A 4 -9.73 -16.18 -6.60
N MET A 5 -8.92 -16.32 -6.84
CA MET A 5 -8.08 -15.60 -6.67
C MET A 5 -8.08 -14.47 -7.42
N THR A 6 -8.73 -14.24 -8.27
CA THR A 6 -8.88 -12.97 -8.88
C THR A 6 -9.36 -12.03 -7.86
N MET A 7 -9.18 -10.76 -8.11
CA MET A 7 -9.61 -9.75 -7.24
C MET A 7 -11.09 -9.70 -7.27
N PRO A 8 -11.76 -10.14 -6.26
CA PRO A 8 -13.22 -10.09 -6.26
C PRO A 8 -13.78 -8.74 -5.94
N TYR A 9 -12.95 -7.82 -5.47
CA TYR A 9 -13.43 -6.52 -5.04
C TYR A 9 -12.74 -5.42 -5.82
N SER A 10 -13.48 -4.41 -6.22
CA SER A 10 -12.93 -3.21 -6.82
C SER A 10 -13.57 -2.01 -6.19
N PHE A 11 -12.81 -0.95 -6.07
CA PHE A 11 -13.38 0.29 -5.58
C PHE A 11 -14.26 0.90 -6.66
N ASN A 12 -15.40 1.47 -6.25
CA ASN A 12 -16.24 2.19 -7.20
C ASN A 12 -15.69 3.59 -7.38
N GLN A 13 -16.30 4.34 -8.32
CA GLN A 13 -15.78 5.66 -8.68
C GLN A 13 -15.83 6.64 -7.52
N GLU A 14 -16.89 6.58 -6.72
CA GLU A 14 -17.02 7.47 -5.58
C GLU A 14 -15.93 7.21 -4.56
N GLN A 15 -15.62 5.94 -4.31
CA GLN A 15 -14.56 5.58 -3.39
C GLN A 15 -13.20 5.99 -3.94
N MET A 16 -12.99 5.80 -5.25
CA MET A 16 -11.74 6.19 -5.86
C MET A 16 -11.49 7.68 -5.73
N ASN A 17 -12.54 8.48 -5.90
CA ASN A 17 -12.40 9.93 -5.80
C ASN A 17 -12.38 10.44 -4.37
N GLY A 18 -12.75 9.60 -3.42
CA GLY A 18 -12.83 9.99 -2.02
C GLY A 18 -11.78 9.32 -1.19
N ILE A 19 -12.19 8.24 -0.51
CA ILE A 19 -11.34 7.62 0.49
C ILE A 19 -10.05 7.03 -0.10
N VAL A 20 -10.13 6.49 -1.31
CA VAL A 20 -8.92 5.92 -1.92
C VAL A 20 -7.91 7.00 -2.20
N GLU A 21 -8.36 8.11 -2.81
CA GLU A 21 -7.46 9.21 -3.12
C GLU A 21 -6.90 9.83 -1.84
N GLU A 22 -7.73 9.97 -0.84
CA GLU A 22 -7.29 10.53 0.44
C GLU A 22 -6.23 9.65 1.07
N THR A 23 -6.44 8.34 1.06
CA THR A 23 -5.48 7.40 1.62
C THR A 23 -4.17 7.45 0.86
N TYR A 24 -4.26 7.45 -0.47
CA TYR A 24 -3.07 7.53 -1.32
C TYR A 24 -2.26 8.78 -0.98
N THR A 25 -2.94 9.93 -0.93
CA THR A 25 -2.27 11.19 -0.67
C THR A 25 -1.63 11.21 0.71
N ASN A 26 -2.33 10.69 1.71
CA ASN A 26 -1.80 10.67 3.06
C ASN A 26 -0.58 9.78 3.18
N ILE A 27 -0.59 8.64 2.50
CA ILE A 27 0.57 7.76 2.53
C ILE A 27 1.77 8.43 1.87
N ILE A 28 1.55 9.11 0.75
CA ILE A 28 2.64 9.84 0.08
C ILE A 28 3.21 10.89 1.01
N LYS A 29 2.34 11.66 1.66
CA LYS A 29 2.80 12.71 2.56
C LYS A 29 3.60 12.15 3.73
N LYS A 30 3.15 11.02 4.27
CA LYS A 30 3.89 10.40 5.37
C LYS A 30 5.24 9.90 4.92
N CYS A 31 5.32 9.36 3.72
CA CYS A 31 6.61 8.92 3.19
C CYS A 31 7.55 10.09 2.97
N GLU A 32 7.02 11.21 2.49
CA GLU A 32 7.84 12.40 2.30
C GLU A 32 8.37 12.91 3.63
N LYS A 33 7.51 12.91 4.66
CA LYS A 33 7.94 13.32 5.99
C LYS A 33 9.02 12.40 6.53
N LEU A 34 8.86 11.11 6.32
CA LEU A 34 9.85 10.14 6.74
C LEU A 34 11.20 10.43 6.08
N LYS A 35 11.19 10.71 4.79
CA LYS A 35 12.43 11.01 4.07
C LYS A 35 13.06 12.30 4.59
N ASP A 36 12.23 13.31 4.88
CA ASP A 36 12.75 14.58 5.38
C ASP A 36 13.40 14.41 6.75
N GLU A 37 12.82 13.60 7.59
CA GLU A 37 13.32 13.47 8.95
C GLU A 37 14.48 12.52 9.07
N THR A 38 14.59 11.55 8.18
CA THR A 38 15.65 10.55 8.27
C THR A 38 16.68 10.68 7.17
N ASN A 39 16.36 11.41 6.10
CA ASN A 39 17.21 11.52 4.93
C ASN A 39 17.44 10.20 4.25
N CYS A 40 16.50 9.28 4.40
CA CYS A 40 16.67 7.94 3.83
C CYS A 40 16.45 7.96 2.34
N PRO A 41 17.06 7.02 1.62
CA PRO A 41 16.85 6.92 0.18
C PRO A 41 15.51 6.29 -0.13
N ASN A 42 15.09 6.41 -1.37
CA ASN A 42 13.81 5.86 -1.81
C ASN A 42 13.70 4.37 -1.57
N GLU A 43 14.82 3.65 -1.67
CA GLU A 43 14.81 2.21 -1.45
C GLU A 43 14.34 1.85 -0.05
N GLN A 44 14.66 2.69 0.93
CA GLN A 44 14.20 2.45 2.28
C GLN A 44 12.70 2.68 2.41
N VAL A 45 12.17 3.65 1.68
CA VAL A 45 10.74 3.89 1.66
C VAL A 45 10.03 2.69 1.05
N VAL A 46 10.56 2.19 -0.07
CA VAL A 46 9.98 1.01 -0.72
C VAL A 46 10.02 -0.19 0.20
N ALA A 47 11.13 -0.37 0.91
CA ALA A 47 11.24 -1.50 1.83
C ALA A 47 10.20 -1.40 2.95
N LEU A 48 10.01 -0.21 3.50
CA LEU A 48 9.02 -0.02 4.54
C LEU A 48 7.62 -0.29 4.02
N LEU A 49 7.30 0.22 2.82
CA LEU A 49 6.00 -0.02 2.24
C LEU A 49 5.75 -1.50 1.99
N SER A 50 6.79 -2.23 1.62
CA SER A 50 6.68 -3.67 1.42
C SER A 50 6.37 -4.38 2.73
N VAL A 51 7.02 -3.95 3.81
CA VAL A 51 6.75 -4.53 5.13
C VAL A 51 5.31 -4.23 5.53
N ILE A 52 4.86 -3.00 5.30
CA ILE A 52 3.49 -2.64 5.62
C ILE A 52 2.51 -3.49 4.81
N ALA A 53 2.80 -3.64 3.52
CA ALA A 53 1.93 -4.41 2.65
C ALA A 53 1.80 -5.85 3.13
N SER A 54 2.85 -6.40 3.73
CA SER A 54 2.83 -7.78 4.18
C SER A 54 1.84 -8.00 5.33
N ASN A 55 1.42 -6.91 5.99
CA ASN A 55 0.40 -7.04 7.03
C ASN A 55 -0.98 -7.33 6.46
N PHE A 56 -1.17 -7.05 5.19
CA PHE A 56 -2.48 -7.20 4.56
C PHE A 56 -2.50 -8.30 3.53
N ALA A 57 -1.33 -8.67 3.02
CA ALA A 57 -1.25 -9.69 2.00
C ALA A 57 -1.40 -11.06 2.65
N PRO A 58 -2.13 -11.97 2.03
CA PRO A 58 -2.20 -13.31 2.55
C PRO A 58 -0.82 -13.95 2.49
N ILE A 59 -0.53 -14.77 3.45
CA ILE A 59 0.73 -15.47 3.47
C ILE A 59 0.69 -16.54 2.42
N VAL A 60 1.65 -16.51 1.63
CA VAL A 60 1.76 -17.50 0.60
C VAL A 60 2.90 -18.40 0.94
N GLU A 61 2.79 -19.23 1.06
CA GLU A 61 3.86 -19.84 1.37
C GLU A 61 4.28 -20.67 0.54
N ASN A 62 4.27 -20.24 0.18
CA ASN A 62 4.74 -20.75 -0.29
C ASN A 62 5.14 -21.16 -0.64
N ASN A 63 5.10 -21.30 -0.73
CA ASN A 63 5.43 -21.40 -0.84
C ASN A 63 5.61 -21.61 -0.91
#